data_6f4389a32112e6988560f1f6325b961a
#
_entry.id   6f4389a32112e6988560f1f6325b961a
#
_cell.length_a   1.000
_cell.length_b   1.000
_cell.length_c   1.000
_cell.angle_alpha   90.00
_cell.angle_beta   90.00
_cell.angle_gamma   90.00
#
_symmetry.space_group_name_H-M   'P 1'
#
loop_
_entity.id
_entity.type
_entity.pdbx_description
1 polymer ?
#
loop_
_entity_poly.entity_id
_entity_poly.type
_entity_poly.pdbx_seq_one_letter_code
_entity_poly.pdbx_strand_id
1 'polypeptide(L)'
;MPAKNPLLPRRPVLDWSGFKVVDAPPIGSVERLPHAVFTTSGRAAIYHALLQLGTSDRSTVLVPSYHCPSMVAPVLLARLNVRYFGLRADGLPNLATIDEATARRAKAMIVSHYFGLAQSLAEVRAWCNARNVALIEDCAHCYFGEAGDRPVGAWGDFSTASLSKFFPVPEAGLLASATRPISPIALASPSWNAQFKGWIDVIETAADHNRVAGLNGGLRLLFSLKNALRSRRWRRAGSNAAPAESQEQAMMRDCDMARIDDAPLWASMLIKSVLPRGRIIALRERNFRQYAQHFTGVRGARPLFALPNTVTAPYVYPLWVDDAQRVYRQLTAQQMPVFRWDRIWPGVPRMAGDVGPEWSHHVLQLLCHQDLCPKDVDCIASAVLRLLPTPQPTIDRFPLQHA
;
A
#
# COMPACT_ATOMS: atom_id res chain seq x y z
N MET A 1 28.52 -12.74 -19.30
CA MET A 1 27.80 -12.35 -18.07
C MET A 1 26.43 -11.89 -18.48
N PRO A 2 25.32 -12.42 -17.95
CA PRO A 2 24.01 -11.87 -18.25
C PRO A 2 23.98 -10.42 -17.78
N ALA A 3 23.53 -9.51 -18.65
CA ALA A 3 23.36 -8.11 -18.31
C ALA A 3 22.51 -8.03 -17.04
N LYS A 4 23.01 -7.36 -15.98
CA LYS A 4 22.20 -7.09 -14.80
C LYS A 4 21.00 -6.29 -15.28
N ASN A 5 19.81 -6.90 -15.21
CA ASN A 5 18.56 -6.16 -15.42
C ASN A 5 18.61 -4.91 -14.55
N PRO A 6 18.28 -3.73 -15.09
CA PRO A 6 18.18 -2.53 -14.27
C PRO A 6 17.21 -2.83 -13.14
N LEU A 7 17.57 -2.50 -11.89
CA LEU A 7 16.72 -2.70 -10.72
C LEU A 7 15.41 -1.94 -10.95
N LEU A 8 14.32 -2.68 -11.07
CA LEU A 8 13.00 -2.09 -11.22
C LEU A 8 12.60 -1.36 -9.93
N PRO A 9 12.07 -0.15 -10.00
CA PRO A 9 11.71 0.60 -8.81
C PRO A 9 10.52 -0.04 -8.07
N ARG A 10 10.63 -0.13 -6.74
CA ARG A 10 9.58 -0.68 -5.88
C ARG A 10 8.47 0.33 -5.54
N ARG A 11 8.67 1.60 -5.87
CA ARG A 11 7.77 2.72 -5.61
C ARG A 11 7.94 3.77 -6.71
N PRO A 12 7.04 4.74 -6.82
CA PRO A 12 7.22 5.85 -7.75
C PRO A 12 8.57 6.53 -7.57
N VAL A 13 9.21 6.90 -8.68
CA VAL A 13 10.54 7.50 -8.72
C VAL A 13 10.48 8.81 -9.49
N LEU A 14 11.16 9.84 -9.00
CA LEU A 14 11.23 11.12 -9.70
C LEU A 14 11.97 10.94 -11.02
N ASP A 15 11.31 11.39 -12.11
CA ASP A 15 11.77 11.26 -13.48
C ASP A 15 11.38 12.52 -14.26
N TRP A 16 12.17 12.95 -15.21
CA TRP A 16 11.82 14.07 -16.07
C TRP A 16 10.50 13.85 -16.82
N SER A 17 10.19 12.62 -17.19
CA SER A 17 8.91 12.26 -17.79
C SER A 17 7.73 12.38 -16.80
N GLY A 18 8.00 12.42 -15.49
CA GLY A 18 7.02 12.59 -14.43
C GLY A 18 6.21 13.88 -14.54
N PHE A 19 6.80 14.92 -15.14
CA PHE A 19 6.17 16.24 -15.32
C PHE A 19 5.33 16.34 -16.59
N LYS A 20 5.33 15.31 -17.45
CA LYS A 20 4.50 15.32 -18.67
C LYS A 20 3.03 15.23 -18.31
N VAL A 21 2.25 16.14 -18.86
CA VAL A 21 0.79 16.09 -18.77
C VAL A 21 0.28 14.94 -19.63
N VAL A 22 -0.59 14.13 -19.08
CA VAL A 22 -1.31 13.05 -19.75
C VAL A 22 -2.78 13.23 -19.42
N ASP A 23 -3.61 13.21 -20.43
CA ASP A 23 -5.05 13.32 -20.27
C ASP A 23 -5.58 12.02 -19.62
N ALA A 24 -6.41 12.21 -18.61
CA ALA A 24 -7.18 11.14 -17.98
C ALA A 24 -8.54 11.69 -17.59
N PRO A 25 -9.58 10.86 -17.58
CA PRO A 25 -10.88 11.27 -17.08
C PRO A 25 -10.74 11.81 -15.64
N PRO A 26 -11.47 12.86 -15.29
CA PRO A 26 -11.50 13.35 -13.92
C PRO A 26 -12.14 12.28 -13.02
N ILE A 27 -11.45 11.91 -11.96
CA ILE A 27 -11.96 11.02 -10.91
C ILE A 27 -11.77 11.68 -9.55
N GLY A 28 -12.55 11.25 -8.57
CA GLY A 28 -12.43 11.68 -7.18
C GLY A 28 -11.04 11.42 -6.60
N SER A 29 -10.68 12.17 -5.58
CA SER A 29 -9.46 11.89 -4.81
C SER A 29 -9.63 12.35 -3.36
N VAL A 30 -8.95 11.65 -2.46
CA VAL A 30 -8.96 11.98 -1.02
C VAL A 30 -8.46 13.40 -0.76
N GLU A 31 -7.52 13.91 -1.56
CA GLU A 31 -6.96 15.26 -1.39
C GLU A 31 -7.94 16.41 -1.70
N ARG A 32 -9.06 16.09 -2.38
CA ARG A 32 -10.09 17.08 -2.75
C ARG A 32 -11.24 17.15 -1.75
N LEU A 33 -11.20 16.36 -0.70
CA LEU A 33 -12.20 16.43 0.35
C LEU A 33 -12.13 17.79 1.08
N PRO A 34 -13.25 18.32 1.56
CA PRO A 34 -13.35 19.67 2.13
C PRO A 34 -12.38 19.95 3.30
N HIS A 35 -12.11 18.94 4.10
CA HIS A 35 -11.21 19.06 5.25
C HIS A 35 -10.02 18.12 5.08
N ALA A 36 -8.80 18.65 5.08
CA ALA A 36 -7.59 17.88 4.84
C ALA A 36 -6.39 18.45 5.59
N VAL A 37 -5.61 17.57 6.24
CA VAL A 37 -4.36 17.87 6.92
C VAL A 37 -3.30 16.87 6.49
N PHE A 38 -2.15 17.37 6.03
CA PHE A 38 -1.03 16.50 5.66
C PHE A 38 -0.21 16.12 6.89
N THR A 39 0.17 14.85 6.95
CA THR A 39 0.95 14.22 8.01
C THR A 39 2.21 13.58 7.43
N THR A 40 3.11 13.05 8.26
CA THR A 40 4.33 12.36 7.79
C THR A 40 4.04 11.06 7.07
N SER A 41 2.93 10.38 7.35
CA SER A 41 2.64 9.06 6.78
C SER A 41 1.15 8.69 6.92
N GLY A 42 0.70 7.67 6.19
CA GLY A 42 -0.65 7.13 6.36
C GLY A 42 -0.90 6.61 7.78
N ARG A 43 0.11 6.02 8.43
CA ARG A 43 0.00 5.59 9.84
C ARG A 43 -0.14 6.76 10.82
N ALA A 44 0.52 7.89 10.55
CA ALA A 44 0.32 9.13 11.29
C ALA A 44 -1.11 9.66 11.09
N ALA A 45 -1.62 9.61 9.87
CA ALA A 45 -3.00 9.99 9.59
C ALA A 45 -4.01 9.11 10.34
N ILE A 46 -3.80 7.80 10.44
CA ILE A 46 -4.65 6.89 11.24
C ILE A 46 -4.57 7.27 12.72
N TYR A 47 -3.38 7.51 13.25
CA TYR A 47 -3.20 7.92 14.65
C TYR A 47 -3.96 9.20 14.96
N HIS A 48 -3.79 10.23 14.15
CA HIS A 48 -4.50 11.50 14.34
C HIS A 48 -6.00 11.38 14.10
N ALA A 49 -6.46 10.53 13.18
CA ALA A 49 -7.89 10.23 13.03
C ALA A 49 -8.51 9.67 14.33
N LEU A 50 -7.81 8.74 14.97
CA LEU A 50 -8.24 8.16 16.25
C LEU A 50 -8.29 9.21 17.36
N LEU A 51 -7.31 10.12 17.41
CA LEU A 51 -7.32 11.24 18.38
C LEU A 51 -8.50 12.21 18.12
N GLN A 52 -8.81 12.52 16.84
CA GLN A 52 -9.96 13.37 16.48
C GLN A 52 -11.32 12.79 16.93
N LEU A 53 -11.40 11.48 17.09
CA LEU A 53 -12.64 10.81 17.56
C LEU A 53 -12.86 10.91 19.07
N GLY A 54 -11.93 11.52 19.82
CA GLY A 54 -12.03 11.63 21.27
C GLY A 54 -12.10 10.27 21.97
N THR A 55 -11.39 9.28 21.43
CA THR A 55 -11.32 7.93 22.01
C THR A 55 -10.67 7.98 23.39
N SER A 56 -11.27 7.34 24.37
CA SER A 56 -10.68 7.16 25.70
C SER A 56 -9.76 5.94 25.71
N ASP A 57 -8.83 5.89 26.67
CA ASP A 57 -7.97 4.72 26.90
C ASP A 57 -8.80 3.43 26.89
N ARG A 58 -8.26 2.42 26.16
CA ARG A 58 -8.90 1.10 25.99
C ARG A 58 -10.19 1.06 25.15
N SER A 59 -10.59 2.15 24.50
CA SER A 59 -11.65 2.06 23.48
C SER A 59 -11.29 1.01 22.45
N THR A 60 -12.29 0.29 21.91
CA THR A 60 -12.05 -0.77 20.92
C THR A 60 -12.10 -0.18 19.52
N VAL A 61 -11.10 -0.54 18.71
CA VAL A 61 -11.01 -0.25 17.27
C VAL A 61 -11.10 -1.56 16.50
N LEU A 62 -12.00 -1.61 15.53
CA LEU A 62 -12.16 -2.75 14.63
C LEU A 62 -11.21 -2.61 13.46
N VAL A 63 -10.41 -3.66 13.19
CA VAL A 63 -9.39 -3.72 12.13
C VAL A 63 -9.60 -4.99 11.30
N PRO A 64 -9.41 -4.98 9.97
CA PRO A 64 -9.61 -6.17 9.17
C PRO A 64 -8.56 -7.26 9.49
N SER A 65 -8.92 -8.53 9.31
CA SER A 65 -8.03 -9.68 9.48
C SER A 65 -6.82 -9.65 8.54
N TYR A 66 -7.00 -9.16 7.31
CA TYR A 66 -5.94 -8.93 6.33
C TYR A 66 -5.54 -7.45 6.33
N HIS A 67 -4.39 -7.16 6.91
CA HIS A 67 -3.92 -5.78 7.12
C HIS A 67 -2.40 -5.65 6.99
N CYS A 68 -1.94 -4.43 6.77
CA CYS A 68 -0.55 -4.06 6.97
C CYS A 68 -0.30 -3.78 8.46
N PRO A 69 0.83 -4.19 9.05
CA PRO A 69 1.17 -3.84 10.43
C PRO A 69 1.05 -2.36 10.76
N SER A 70 1.30 -1.48 9.80
CA SER A 70 1.16 -0.02 9.94
C SER A 70 -0.29 0.46 10.16
N MET A 71 -1.30 -0.41 10.05
CA MET A 71 -2.68 -0.10 10.42
C MET A 71 -2.93 -0.35 11.91
N VAL A 72 -2.30 -1.38 12.49
CA VAL A 72 -2.45 -1.76 13.90
C VAL A 72 -1.57 -0.90 14.81
N ALA A 73 -0.33 -0.64 14.42
CA ALA A 73 0.63 0.10 15.22
C ALA A 73 0.11 1.46 15.76
N PRO A 74 -0.55 2.33 14.96
CA PRO A 74 -1.12 3.58 15.46
C PRO A 74 -2.25 3.38 16.47
N VAL A 75 -3.03 2.30 16.35
CA VAL A 75 -4.09 1.97 17.32
C VAL A 75 -3.48 1.64 18.68
N LEU A 76 -2.44 0.81 18.69
CA LEU A 76 -1.72 0.44 19.92
C LEU A 76 -0.96 1.62 20.53
N LEU A 77 -0.35 2.47 19.69
CA LEU A 77 0.31 3.69 20.15
C LEU A 77 -0.69 4.64 20.84
N ALA A 78 -1.91 4.72 20.34
CA ALA A 78 -3.00 5.48 20.96
C ALA A 78 -3.59 4.81 22.21
N ARG A 79 -3.00 3.69 22.71
CA ARG A 79 -3.45 2.89 23.87
C ARG A 79 -4.86 2.34 23.72
N LEU A 80 -5.29 2.04 22.51
CA LEU A 80 -6.58 1.49 22.18
C LEU A 80 -6.52 -0.02 22.00
N ASN A 81 -7.65 -0.71 22.21
CA ASN A 81 -7.76 -2.14 22.00
C ASN A 81 -8.09 -2.46 20.55
N VAL A 82 -7.34 -3.38 19.96
CA VAL A 82 -7.62 -3.90 18.61
C VAL A 82 -8.56 -5.11 18.72
N ARG A 83 -9.59 -5.16 17.87
CA ARG A 83 -10.41 -6.32 17.59
C ARG A 83 -10.52 -6.50 16.09
N TYR A 84 -10.55 -7.74 15.64
CA TYR A 84 -10.50 -8.04 14.23
C TYR A 84 -11.86 -8.43 13.69
N PHE A 85 -12.10 -8.09 12.43
CA PHE A 85 -13.23 -8.59 11.65
C PHE A 85 -12.72 -9.28 10.38
N GLY A 86 -13.49 -10.24 9.87
CA GLY A 86 -13.18 -10.97 8.66
C GLY A 86 -13.52 -10.18 7.40
N LEU A 87 -13.01 -10.65 6.27
CA LEU A 87 -13.26 -10.09 4.95
C LEU A 87 -14.08 -11.06 4.10
N ARG A 88 -14.94 -10.50 3.24
CA ARG A 88 -15.61 -11.23 2.14
C ARG A 88 -14.68 -11.32 0.94
N ALA A 89 -15.01 -12.18 -0.02
CA ALA A 89 -14.23 -12.38 -1.25
C ALA A 89 -14.13 -11.12 -2.13
N ASP A 90 -15.04 -10.17 -1.97
CA ASP A 90 -15.00 -8.86 -2.63
C ASP A 90 -14.09 -7.84 -1.92
N GLY A 91 -13.51 -8.18 -0.77
CA GLY A 91 -12.65 -7.33 0.04
C GLY A 91 -13.38 -6.40 0.99
N LEU A 92 -14.71 -6.45 1.03
CA LEU A 92 -15.48 -5.70 2.02
C LEU A 92 -15.53 -6.43 3.37
N PRO A 93 -15.80 -5.72 4.47
CA PRO A 93 -15.97 -6.32 5.78
C PRO A 93 -17.06 -7.40 5.79
N ASN A 94 -16.74 -8.55 6.35
CA ASN A 94 -17.75 -9.54 6.75
C ASN A 94 -18.29 -9.15 8.12
N LEU A 95 -19.33 -8.32 8.12
CA LEU A 95 -19.92 -7.77 9.34
C LEU A 95 -20.49 -8.85 10.28
N ALA A 96 -20.83 -10.04 9.76
CA ALA A 96 -21.30 -11.17 10.57
C ALA A 96 -20.20 -11.77 11.47
N THR A 97 -18.95 -11.48 11.22
CA THR A 97 -17.82 -11.92 12.08
C THR A 97 -17.63 -11.07 13.33
N ILE A 98 -18.36 -9.96 13.45
CA ILE A 98 -18.30 -9.04 14.59
C ILE A 98 -19.43 -9.42 15.55
N ASP A 99 -19.08 -10.03 16.68
CA ASP A 99 -20.05 -10.35 17.70
C ASP A 99 -20.64 -9.09 18.35
N GLU A 100 -21.86 -9.22 18.91
CA GLU A 100 -22.60 -8.08 19.44
C GLU A 100 -21.92 -7.42 20.65
N ALA A 101 -21.18 -8.18 21.46
CA ALA A 101 -20.45 -7.63 22.60
C ALA A 101 -19.26 -6.78 22.13
N THR A 102 -18.57 -7.20 21.09
CA THR A 102 -17.51 -6.44 20.43
C THR A 102 -18.07 -5.21 19.73
N ALA A 103 -19.19 -5.33 19.00
CA ALA A 103 -19.85 -4.22 18.32
C ALA A 103 -20.25 -3.09 19.30
N ARG A 104 -20.81 -3.43 20.45
CA ARG A 104 -21.17 -2.44 21.50
C ARG A 104 -19.98 -1.69 22.11
N ARG A 105 -18.80 -2.29 22.11
CA ARG A 105 -17.56 -1.67 22.64
C ARG A 105 -16.79 -0.90 21.58
N ALA A 106 -17.06 -1.15 20.32
CA ALA A 106 -16.37 -0.51 19.22
C ALA A 106 -16.66 1.00 19.20
N LYS A 107 -15.59 1.79 19.08
CA LYS A 107 -15.65 3.25 18.90
C LYS A 107 -15.29 3.66 17.48
N ALA A 108 -14.45 2.88 16.83
CA ALA A 108 -14.06 3.11 15.44
C ALA A 108 -13.89 1.79 14.69
N MET A 109 -14.07 1.84 13.39
CA MET A 109 -13.80 0.76 12.44
C MET A 109 -12.93 1.30 11.32
N ILE A 110 -11.79 0.63 11.05
CA ILE A 110 -10.90 0.99 9.95
C ILE A 110 -11.19 0.05 8.79
N VAL A 111 -11.50 0.60 7.62
CA VAL A 111 -11.83 -0.18 6.41
C VAL A 111 -10.94 0.26 5.26
N SER A 112 -10.27 -0.69 4.61
CA SER A 112 -9.35 -0.43 3.51
C SER A 112 -10.00 -0.64 2.16
N HIS A 113 -9.69 0.25 1.20
CA HIS A 113 -9.84 -0.02 -0.21
C HIS A 113 -8.63 -0.79 -0.72
N TYR A 114 -8.74 -2.12 -0.73
CA TYR A 114 -7.61 -3.00 -1.07
C TYR A 114 -7.11 -2.79 -2.49
N PHE A 115 -5.79 -2.82 -2.64
CA PHE A 115 -5.05 -2.82 -3.91
C PHE A 115 -5.25 -1.56 -4.78
N GLY A 116 -6.05 -0.59 -4.31
CA GLY A 116 -6.41 0.62 -5.05
C GLY A 116 -7.69 0.48 -5.88
N LEU A 117 -8.50 -0.52 -5.55
CA LEU A 117 -9.81 -0.76 -6.15
C LEU A 117 -10.88 -0.26 -5.17
N ALA A 118 -11.41 0.94 -5.45
CA ALA A 118 -12.42 1.56 -4.60
C ALA A 118 -13.76 0.81 -4.72
N GLN A 119 -14.45 0.69 -3.59
CA GLN A 119 -15.76 0.05 -3.51
C GLN A 119 -16.70 0.89 -2.66
N SER A 120 -18.01 0.79 -2.92
CA SER A 120 -19.02 1.41 -2.06
C SER A 120 -18.95 0.85 -0.63
N LEU A 121 -18.92 1.74 0.34
CA LEU A 121 -18.99 1.37 1.76
C LEU A 121 -20.38 1.64 2.35
N ALA A 122 -21.43 1.71 1.52
CA ALA A 122 -22.79 2.04 1.97
C ALA A 122 -23.28 1.09 3.08
N GLU A 123 -23.08 -0.22 2.92
CA GLU A 123 -23.46 -1.23 3.92
C GLU A 123 -22.69 -1.04 5.23
N VAL A 124 -21.37 -0.83 5.12
CA VAL A 124 -20.50 -0.59 6.27
C VAL A 124 -20.90 0.70 7.00
N ARG A 125 -21.15 1.78 6.25
CA ARG A 125 -21.60 3.05 6.83
C ARG A 125 -22.94 2.91 7.56
N ALA A 126 -23.89 2.19 6.98
CA ALA A 126 -25.18 1.91 7.64
C ALA A 126 -24.98 1.14 8.95
N TRP A 127 -24.14 0.10 8.93
CA TRP A 127 -23.80 -0.68 10.12
C TRP A 127 -23.15 0.17 11.21
N CYS A 128 -22.19 1.02 10.83
CA CYS A 128 -21.51 1.93 11.74
C CYS A 128 -22.48 2.96 12.35
N ASN A 129 -23.36 3.54 11.54
CA ASN A 129 -24.37 4.50 12.01
C ASN A 129 -25.33 3.87 13.03
N ALA A 130 -25.82 2.66 12.74
CA ALA A 130 -26.75 1.95 13.63
C ALA A 130 -26.14 1.63 15.01
N ARG A 131 -24.81 1.63 15.14
CA ARG A 131 -24.07 1.27 16.36
C ARG A 131 -23.27 2.43 16.96
N ASN A 132 -23.37 3.61 16.39
CA ASN A 132 -22.58 4.79 16.78
C ASN A 132 -21.06 4.50 16.78
N VAL A 133 -20.59 3.75 15.76
CA VAL A 133 -19.19 3.45 15.50
C VAL A 133 -18.68 4.42 14.43
N ALA A 134 -17.57 5.10 14.69
CA ALA A 134 -16.95 5.97 13.69
C ALA A 134 -16.28 5.12 12.60
N LEU A 135 -16.40 5.53 11.34
CA LEU A 135 -15.76 4.88 10.20
C LEU A 135 -14.52 5.65 9.81
N ILE A 136 -13.37 4.98 9.80
CA ILE A 136 -12.12 5.48 9.22
C ILE A 136 -11.88 4.72 7.91
N GLU A 137 -11.87 5.46 6.80
CA GLU A 137 -11.66 4.93 5.46
C GLU A 137 -10.16 4.96 5.14
N ASP A 138 -9.50 3.80 5.12
CA ASP A 138 -8.08 3.71 4.77
C ASP A 138 -7.89 3.66 3.26
N CYS A 139 -7.57 4.82 2.70
CA CYS A 139 -7.28 5.04 1.29
C CYS A 139 -5.78 4.98 0.97
N ALA A 140 -4.97 4.33 1.82
CA ALA A 140 -3.52 4.24 1.58
C ALA A 140 -3.19 3.52 0.26
N HIS A 141 -4.05 2.62 -0.22
CA HIS A 141 -3.93 1.97 -1.53
C HIS A 141 -4.79 2.64 -2.61
N CYS A 142 -5.70 3.55 -2.25
CA CYS A 142 -6.70 4.12 -3.16
C CYS A 142 -6.80 5.63 -3.01
N TYR A 143 -5.79 6.36 -3.50
CA TYR A 143 -5.73 7.82 -3.40
C TYR A 143 -6.71 8.51 -4.36
N PHE A 144 -7.00 7.87 -5.51
CA PHE A 144 -7.89 8.33 -6.57
C PHE A 144 -8.96 7.27 -6.83
N GLY A 145 -10.18 7.68 -7.12
CA GLY A 145 -11.27 6.79 -7.53
C GLY A 145 -12.63 7.22 -7.04
N GLU A 146 -13.62 6.48 -7.52
CA GLU A 146 -15.00 6.57 -7.05
C GLU A 146 -15.35 5.30 -6.28
N ALA A 147 -15.88 5.48 -5.08
CA ALA A 147 -16.28 4.42 -4.17
C ALA A 147 -17.81 4.26 -4.19
N GLY A 148 -18.34 3.69 -5.25
CA GLY A 148 -19.78 3.68 -5.53
C GLY A 148 -20.26 5.03 -6.04
N ASP A 149 -21.19 5.67 -5.34
CA ASP A 149 -21.76 6.98 -5.67
C ASP A 149 -21.00 8.17 -5.06
N ARG A 150 -19.87 7.92 -4.41
CA ARG A 150 -19.06 8.93 -3.72
C ARG A 150 -17.60 8.86 -4.14
N PRO A 151 -16.86 9.99 -4.12
CA PRO A 151 -15.43 9.93 -4.24
C PRO A 151 -14.82 9.11 -3.10
N VAL A 152 -13.71 8.45 -3.39
CA VAL A 152 -12.93 7.72 -2.38
C VAL A 152 -12.58 8.65 -1.21
N GLY A 153 -12.75 8.14 0.01
CA GLY A 153 -12.54 8.91 1.24
C GLY A 153 -13.79 9.62 1.78
N ALA A 154 -14.91 9.60 1.05
CA ALA A 154 -16.13 10.33 1.44
C ALA A 154 -17.17 9.49 2.20
N TRP A 155 -16.91 8.22 2.45
CA TRP A 155 -17.77 7.36 3.27
C TRP A 155 -17.47 7.46 4.75
N GLY A 156 -16.20 7.66 5.10
CA GLY A 156 -15.72 7.71 6.47
C GLY A 156 -16.07 9.01 7.20
N ASP A 157 -16.11 8.95 8.51
CA ASP A 157 -16.01 10.15 9.36
C ASP A 157 -14.66 10.82 9.15
N PHE A 158 -13.62 10.00 8.99
CA PHE A 158 -12.31 10.39 8.53
C PHE A 158 -11.81 9.42 7.46
N SER A 159 -10.92 9.91 6.62
CA SER A 159 -10.18 9.11 5.64
C SER A 159 -8.68 9.36 5.78
N THR A 160 -7.88 8.34 5.50
CA THR A 160 -6.41 8.40 5.60
C THR A 160 -5.77 7.94 4.31
N ALA A 161 -4.64 8.54 3.92
CA ALA A 161 -3.94 8.14 2.71
C ALA A 161 -2.42 8.20 2.89
N SER A 162 -1.69 7.50 2.00
CA SER A 162 -0.22 7.48 1.96
C SER A 162 0.26 7.98 0.61
N LEU A 163 0.86 9.17 0.60
CA LEU A 163 1.28 9.83 -0.63
C LEU A 163 2.46 9.12 -1.30
N SER A 164 3.39 8.55 -0.53
CA SER A 164 4.57 7.84 -1.07
C SER A 164 4.24 6.61 -1.92
N LYS A 165 3.00 6.12 -1.86
CA LYS A 165 2.51 5.05 -2.72
C LYS A 165 2.11 5.54 -4.12
N PHE A 166 1.82 6.84 -4.26
CA PHE A 166 1.34 7.46 -5.50
C PHE A 166 2.31 8.48 -6.07
N PHE A 167 3.08 9.14 -5.24
CA PHE A 167 4.03 10.18 -5.62
C PHE A 167 5.47 9.75 -5.28
N PRO A 168 6.47 10.21 -6.03
CA PRO A 168 7.89 9.93 -5.77
C PRO A 168 8.40 10.81 -4.61
N VAL A 169 7.81 10.64 -3.45
CA VAL A 169 8.13 11.40 -2.24
C VAL A 169 8.71 10.49 -1.17
N PRO A 170 9.60 10.99 -0.30
CA PRO A 170 10.21 10.15 0.73
C PRO A 170 9.18 9.66 1.75
N GLU A 171 8.28 10.54 2.14
CA GLU A 171 7.17 10.29 3.05
C GLU A 171 6.08 11.34 2.82
N ALA A 172 4.88 11.08 3.14
CA ALA A 172 3.76 11.95 3.47
C ALA A 172 2.49 11.12 3.60
N GLY A 173 1.59 11.55 4.46
CA GLY A 173 0.25 11.04 4.64
C GLY A 173 -0.78 12.16 4.54
N LEU A 174 -2.02 11.79 4.53
CA LEU A 174 -3.15 12.71 4.50
C LEU A 174 -4.23 12.19 5.44
N LEU A 175 -4.69 13.02 6.34
CA LEU A 175 -5.93 12.89 7.08
C LEU A 175 -6.95 13.80 6.42
N ALA A 176 -8.10 13.28 6.04
CA ALA A 176 -9.15 14.07 5.41
C ALA A 176 -10.53 13.68 5.91
N SER A 177 -11.53 14.52 5.62
CA SER A 177 -12.93 14.25 5.87
C SER A 177 -13.81 15.00 4.87
N ALA A 178 -14.90 14.36 4.44
CA ALA A 178 -15.89 14.97 3.60
C ALA A 178 -16.89 15.85 4.39
N THR A 179 -17.09 15.54 5.67
CA THR A 179 -18.21 16.10 6.44
C THR A 179 -17.81 16.71 7.78
N ARG A 180 -16.69 16.28 8.35
CA ARG A 180 -16.23 16.72 9.68
C ARG A 180 -15.06 17.67 9.59
N PRO A 181 -15.10 18.86 10.19
CA PRO A 181 -13.92 19.65 10.40
C PRO A 181 -12.86 18.88 11.19
N ILE A 182 -11.60 19.00 10.78
CA ILE A 182 -10.46 18.45 11.51
C ILE A 182 -9.98 19.51 12.49
N SER A 183 -10.01 19.18 13.79
CA SER A 183 -9.48 20.07 14.82
C SER A 183 -7.98 20.31 14.58
N PRO A 184 -7.44 21.48 14.88
CA PRO A 184 -6.01 21.77 14.70
C PRO A 184 -5.12 20.70 15.31
N ILE A 185 -4.17 20.18 14.53
CA ILE A 185 -3.17 19.22 14.97
C ILE A 185 -1.84 19.97 15.12
N ALA A 186 -1.26 19.93 16.31
CA ALA A 186 0.03 20.52 16.58
C ALA A 186 1.17 19.65 16.02
N LEU A 187 1.49 19.80 14.74
CA LEU A 187 2.59 19.10 14.10
C LEU A 187 3.90 19.88 14.25
N ALA A 188 4.94 19.21 14.73
CA ALA A 188 6.28 19.78 14.87
C ALA A 188 6.94 19.96 13.49
N SER A 189 7.60 21.09 13.29
CA SER A 189 8.38 21.31 12.07
C SER A 189 9.60 20.39 12.04
N PRO A 190 9.80 19.60 10.96
CA PRO A 190 10.99 18.77 10.82
C PRO A 190 12.27 19.61 10.83
N SER A 191 13.34 19.07 11.43
CA SER A 191 14.64 19.73 11.45
C SER A 191 15.19 20.00 10.03
N TRP A 192 16.05 21.00 9.89
CA TRP A 192 16.74 21.29 8.62
C TRP A 192 17.47 20.09 8.06
N ASN A 193 18.09 19.27 8.92
CA ASN A 193 18.74 18.03 8.50
C ASN A 193 17.75 17.02 7.92
N ALA A 194 16.56 16.89 8.49
CA ALA A 194 15.50 16.03 7.96
C ALA A 194 15.00 16.55 6.61
N GLN A 195 14.79 17.86 6.46
CA GLN A 195 14.40 18.50 5.20
C GLN A 195 15.41 18.23 4.09
N PHE A 196 16.70 18.48 4.36
CA PHE A 196 17.78 18.25 3.41
C PHE A 196 17.93 16.76 3.04
N LYS A 197 17.85 15.89 4.03
CA LYS A 197 17.86 14.44 3.81
C LYS A 197 16.71 13.99 2.89
N GLY A 198 15.51 14.54 3.06
CA GLY A 198 14.37 14.23 2.21
C GLY A 198 14.63 14.51 0.72
N TRP A 199 15.26 15.65 0.40
CA TRP A 199 15.67 15.96 -0.98
C TRP A 199 16.72 14.99 -1.49
N ILE A 200 17.74 14.69 -0.68
CA ILE A 200 18.79 13.73 -1.05
C ILE A 200 18.18 12.36 -1.33
N ASP A 201 17.29 11.86 -0.49
CA ASP A 201 16.68 10.53 -0.64
C ASP A 201 15.87 10.43 -1.96
N VAL A 202 15.19 11.50 -2.38
CA VAL A 202 14.49 11.55 -3.68
C VAL A 202 15.47 11.47 -4.84
N ILE A 203 16.52 12.31 -4.81
CA ILE A 203 17.52 12.38 -5.90
C ILE A 203 18.34 11.09 -5.96
N GLU A 204 18.74 10.53 -4.82
CA GLU A 204 19.48 9.26 -4.73
C GLU A 204 18.64 8.12 -5.33
N THR A 205 17.36 8.03 -4.95
CA THR A 205 16.44 7.03 -5.52
C THR A 205 16.30 7.19 -7.03
N ALA A 206 16.19 8.41 -7.54
CA ALA A 206 16.09 8.68 -8.97
C ALA A 206 17.37 8.30 -9.72
N ALA A 207 18.55 8.60 -9.16
CA ALA A 207 19.86 8.25 -9.74
C ALA A 207 20.09 6.73 -9.74
N ASP A 208 19.73 6.02 -8.67
CA ASP A 208 19.87 4.56 -8.55
C ASP A 208 19.08 3.81 -9.64
N HIS A 209 17.96 4.38 -10.06
CA HIS A 209 17.11 3.82 -11.12
C HIS A 209 17.34 4.45 -12.50
N ASN A 210 18.43 5.23 -12.69
CA ASN A 210 18.77 5.92 -13.96
C ASN A 210 17.67 6.88 -14.48
N ARG A 211 16.92 7.55 -13.59
CA ARG A 211 15.77 8.38 -14.00
C ARG A 211 16.13 9.86 -14.24
N VAL A 212 17.31 10.32 -13.82
CA VAL A 212 17.79 11.70 -14.03
C VAL A 212 18.83 11.74 -15.15
N ALA A 213 18.34 11.65 -16.39
CA ALA A 213 19.21 11.68 -17.59
C ALA A 213 20.15 12.89 -17.56
N GLY A 214 21.42 12.67 -17.92
CA GLY A 214 22.46 13.68 -17.88
C GLY A 214 23.17 13.82 -16.53
N LEU A 215 22.56 13.43 -15.41
CA LEU A 215 23.13 13.57 -14.07
C LEU A 215 23.45 12.23 -13.38
N ASN A 216 22.93 11.11 -13.90
CA ASN A 216 23.01 9.79 -13.26
C ASN A 216 24.45 9.37 -12.89
N GLY A 217 25.42 9.57 -13.78
CA GLY A 217 26.81 9.15 -13.57
C GLY A 217 27.47 9.88 -12.39
N GLY A 218 27.39 11.20 -12.39
CA GLY A 218 27.97 12.04 -11.33
C GLY A 218 27.29 11.82 -9.97
N LEU A 219 25.95 11.73 -9.95
CA LEU A 219 25.19 11.50 -8.73
C LEU A 219 25.48 10.12 -8.13
N ARG A 220 25.56 9.06 -8.95
CA ARG A 220 25.90 7.72 -8.47
C ARG A 220 27.30 7.67 -7.86
N LEU A 221 28.28 8.32 -8.47
CA LEU A 221 29.63 8.40 -7.91
C LEU A 221 29.59 9.10 -6.55
N LEU A 222 28.91 10.24 -6.45
CA LEU A 222 28.76 11.00 -5.21
C LEU A 222 28.10 10.16 -4.10
N PHE A 223 26.99 9.48 -4.42
CA PHE A 223 26.25 8.67 -3.45
C PHE A 223 26.99 7.38 -3.09
N SER A 224 27.73 6.78 -4.01
CA SER A 224 28.57 5.61 -3.71
C SER A 224 29.69 5.94 -2.72
N LEU A 225 30.33 7.11 -2.85
CA LEU A 225 31.32 7.61 -1.90
C LEU A 225 30.70 7.89 -0.52
N LYS A 226 29.55 8.56 -0.47
CA LYS A 226 28.77 8.79 0.77
C LYS A 226 28.48 7.46 1.48
N ASN A 227 27.99 6.45 0.74
CA ASN A 227 27.60 5.16 1.29
C ASN A 227 28.81 4.34 1.75
N ALA A 228 29.95 4.41 1.03
CA ALA A 228 31.20 3.79 1.44
C ALA A 228 31.75 4.39 2.75
N LEU A 229 31.67 5.71 2.93
CA LEU A 229 32.05 6.37 4.17
C LEU A 229 31.14 5.99 5.35
N ARG A 230 29.83 5.90 5.10
CA ARG A 230 28.84 5.47 6.09
C ARG A 230 29.04 4.03 6.53
N SER A 231 29.29 3.11 5.60
CA SER A 231 29.52 1.69 5.91
C SER A 231 30.80 1.46 6.74
N ARG A 232 31.85 2.27 6.52
CA ARG A 232 33.09 2.25 7.35
C ARG A 232 32.83 2.69 8.79
N ARG A 233 31.95 3.68 8.99
CA ARG A 233 31.53 4.12 10.34
C ARG A 233 30.72 3.05 11.08
N TRP A 234 29.81 2.37 10.40
CA TRP A 234 28.97 1.31 10.97
C TRP A 234 29.78 0.06 11.39
N ARG A 235 30.79 -0.33 10.59
CA ARG A 235 31.68 -1.46 10.96
C ARG A 235 32.53 -1.19 12.20
N ARG A 236 32.73 0.08 12.57
CA ARG A 236 33.47 0.48 13.80
C ARG A 236 32.59 0.53 15.05
N ALA A 237 31.27 0.67 14.89
CA ALA A 237 30.31 0.57 15.98
C ALA A 237 29.91 -0.93 16.08
N GLY A 238 30.58 -1.68 16.98
CA GLY A 238 30.33 -3.10 17.16
C GLY A 238 28.87 -3.42 17.41
N SER A 239 28.37 -4.52 16.83
CA SER A 239 27.01 -4.99 17.04
C SER A 239 26.90 -5.60 18.44
N ASN A 240 26.34 -4.90 19.39
CA ASN A 240 25.82 -5.51 20.59
C ASN A 240 24.60 -6.35 20.19
N ALA A 241 24.61 -7.63 20.57
CA ALA A 241 23.46 -8.51 20.36
C ALA A 241 22.23 -7.88 21.02
N ALA A 242 21.22 -7.56 20.21
CA ALA A 242 19.96 -7.05 20.73
C ALA A 242 19.29 -8.13 21.58
N PRO A 243 18.61 -7.79 22.70
CA PRO A 243 17.83 -8.74 23.48
C PRO A 243 16.76 -9.40 22.60
N ALA A 244 16.36 -10.62 22.96
CA ALA A 244 15.30 -11.34 22.25
C ALA A 244 14.01 -10.51 22.25
N GLU A 245 13.64 -10.00 21.09
CA GLU A 245 12.50 -9.13 20.88
C GLU A 245 11.26 -9.96 20.51
N SER A 246 10.09 -9.64 21.06
CA SER A 246 8.85 -10.30 20.63
C SER A 246 8.49 -9.91 19.19
N GLN A 247 7.68 -10.76 18.53
CA GLN A 247 7.20 -10.47 17.16
C GLN A 247 6.45 -9.13 17.10
N GLU A 248 5.64 -8.81 18.10
CA GLU A 248 4.92 -7.54 18.18
C GLU A 248 5.85 -6.35 18.32
N GLN A 249 6.88 -6.45 19.17
CA GLN A 249 7.88 -5.38 19.33
C GLN A 249 8.65 -5.15 18.02
N ALA A 250 9.05 -6.21 17.33
CA ALA A 250 9.68 -6.11 16.03
C ALA A 250 8.78 -5.44 14.99
N MET A 251 7.49 -5.80 14.96
CA MET A 251 6.52 -5.17 14.07
C MET A 251 6.29 -3.70 14.40
N MET A 252 6.18 -3.35 15.68
CA MET A 252 6.01 -1.95 16.12
C MET A 252 7.23 -1.12 15.72
N ARG A 253 8.46 -1.60 15.96
CA ARG A 253 9.70 -0.95 15.55
C ARG A 253 9.76 -0.74 14.04
N ASP A 254 9.42 -1.76 13.25
CA ASP A 254 9.42 -1.70 11.78
C ASP A 254 8.39 -0.70 11.24
N CYS A 255 7.34 -0.39 12.00
CA CYS A 255 6.37 0.64 11.65
C CYS A 255 6.90 2.06 11.80
N ASP A 256 8.02 2.30 12.51
CA ASP A 256 8.65 3.61 12.68
C ASP A 256 7.67 4.73 13.04
N MET A 257 7.20 4.73 14.28
CA MET A 257 6.22 5.70 14.78
C MET A 257 6.88 6.97 15.37
N ALA A 258 8.22 7.09 15.28
CA ALA A 258 8.96 8.14 15.98
C ALA A 258 8.63 9.58 15.52
N ARG A 259 8.15 9.73 14.27
CA ARG A 259 7.84 11.03 13.66
C ARG A 259 6.34 11.23 13.40
N ILE A 260 5.52 10.65 14.25
CA ILE A 260 4.06 10.63 14.02
C ILE A 260 3.43 12.02 14.17
N ASP A 261 4.03 12.86 15.01
CA ASP A 261 3.60 14.24 15.30
C ASP A 261 4.41 15.30 14.52
N ASP A 262 5.24 14.90 13.57
CA ASP A 262 5.94 15.84 12.69
C ASP A 262 5.06 16.25 11.50
N ALA A 263 5.27 17.47 11.01
CA ALA A 263 4.76 17.89 9.71
C ALA A 263 5.49 17.14 8.57
N PRO A 264 4.87 16.98 7.39
CA PRO A 264 5.53 16.36 6.25
C PRO A 264 6.71 17.20 5.75
N LEU A 265 7.66 16.54 5.06
CA LEU A 265 8.82 17.23 4.48
C LEU A 265 8.40 18.16 3.33
N TRP A 266 9.06 19.29 3.20
CA TRP A 266 8.84 20.24 2.10
C TRP A 266 9.04 19.60 0.73
N ALA A 267 10.04 18.72 0.59
CA ALA A 267 10.26 17.95 -0.63
C ALA A 267 9.00 17.17 -1.03
N SER A 268 8.34 16.52 -0.07
CA SER A 268 7.10 15.78 -0.33
C SER A 268 5.98 16.69 -0.83
N MET A 269 5.78 17.82 -0.17
CA MET A 269 4.70 18.74 -0.50
C MET A 269 4.92 19.42 -1.85
N LEU A 270 6.15 19.85 -2.16
CA LEU A 270 6.47 20.46 -3.44
C LEU A 270 6.34 19.45 -4.60
N ILE A 271 6.95 18.27 -4.49
CA ILE A 271 6.88 17.25 -5.53
C ILE A 271 5.41 16.87 -5.80
N LYS A 272 4.65 16.63 -4.72
CA LYS A 272 3.22 16.34 -4.84
C LYS A 272 2.47 17.46 -5.56
N SER A 273 2.77 18.73 -5.29
CA SER A 273 2.01 19.86 -5.85
C SER A 273 2.23 20.03 -7.37
N VAL A 274 3.42 19.71 -7.87
CA VAL A 274 3.79 19.96 -9.28
C VAL A 274 3.55 18.77 -10.22
N LEU A 275 3.34 17.57 -9.71
CA LEU A 275 3.15 16.39 -10.56
C LEU A 275 1.72 16.26 -11.08
N PRO A 276 1.53 16.00 -12.41
CA PRO A 276 0.21 15.88 -13.02
C PRO A 276 -0.52 14.60 -12.56
N ARG A 277 -1.74 14.75 -12.02
CA ARG A 277 -2.58 13.62 -11.54
C ARG A 277 -3.03 12.72 -12.69
N GLY A 278 -3.38 13.30 -13.84
CA GLY A 278 -3.80 12.54 -15.02
C GLY A 278 -2.77 11.48 -15.41
N ARG A 279 -1.47 11.81 -15.39
CA ARG A 279 -0.42 10.86 -15.67
C ARG A 279 -0.42 9.68 -14.68
N ILE A 280 -0.57 9.96 -13.39
CA ILE A 280 -0.61 8.91 -12.36
C ILE A 280 -1.78 7.96 -12.61
N ILE A 281 -2.96 8.51 -12.88
CA ILE A 281 -4.17 7.72 -13.13
C ILE A 281 -4.03 6.87 -14.40
N ALA A 282 -3.75 7.50 -15.54
CA ALA A 282 -3.71 6.83 -16.83
C ALA A 282 -2.66 5.71 -16.90
N LEU A 283 -1.44 5.96 -16.37
CA LEU A 283 -0.38 4.96 -16.48
C LEU A 283 -0.55 3.79 -15.51
N ARG A 284 -1.13 4.02 -14.32
CA ARG A 284 -1.48 2.95 -13.39
C ARG A 284 -2.58 2.04 -13.95
N GLU A 285 -3.61 2.64 -14.52
CA GLU A 285 -4.68 1.88 -15.17
C GLU A 285 -4.15 1.05 -16.33
N ARG A 286 -3.32 1.64 -17.21
CA ARG A 286 -2.65 0.94 -18.31
C ARG A 286 -1.87 -0.28 -17.80
N ASN A 287 -1.02 -0.10 -16.79
CA ASN A 287 -0.18 -1.17 -16.24
C ASN A 287 -1.03 -2.29 -15.62
N PHE A 288 -2.11 -1.93 -14.93
CA PHE A 288 -3.04 -2.89 -14.35
C PHE A 288 -3.73 -3.74 -15.44
N ARG A 289 -4.24 -3.09 -16.51
CA ARG A 289 -4.86 -3.79 -17.65
C ARG A 289 -3.87 -4.70 -18.37
N GLN A 290 -2.61 -4.29 -18.51
CA GLN A 290 -1.56 -5.10 -19.10
C GLN A 290 -1.28 -6.37 -18.29
N TYR A 291 -1.21 -6.30 -16.96
CA TYR A 291 -1.14 -7.51 -16.12
C TYR A 291 -2.35 -8.42 -16.30
N ALA A 292 -3.55 -7.86 -16.38
CA ALA A 292 -4.74 -8.67 -16.58
C ALA A 292 -4.68 -9.48 -17.90
N GLN A 293 -4.12 -8.90 -18.96
CA GLN A 293 -3.88 -9.61 -20.23
C GLN A 293 -2.92 -10.80 -20.06
N HIS A 294 -1.85 -10.62 -19.26
CA HIS A 294 -0.88 -11.69 -19.03
C HIS A 294 -1.41 -12.85 -18.20
N PHE A 295 -2.35 -12.60 -17.27
CA PHE A 295 -2.79 -13.61 -16.30
C PHE A 295 -4.20 -14.15 -16.54
N THR A 296 -4.84 -13.80 -17.64
CA THR A 296 -6.12 -14.41 -18.04
C THR A 296 -5.90 -15.84 -18.52
N GLY A 297 -6.61 -16.81 -17.93
CA GLY A 297 -6.55 -18.21 -18.31
C GLY A 297 -5.25 -18.94 -17.94
N VAL A 298 -4.42 -18.40 -17.09
CA VAL A 298 -3.14 -18.98 -16.67
C VAL A 298 -3.37 -20.05 -15.59
N ARG A 299 -2.74 -21.22 -15.74
CA ARG A 299 -2.79 -22.28 -14.71
C ARG A 299 -1.90 -21.94 -13.52
N GLY A 300 -2.40 -22.17 -12.30
CA GLY A 300 -1.67 -21.94 -11.06
C GLY A 300 -1.65 -20.48 -10.60
N ALA A 301 -2.27 -19.57 -11.36
CA ALA A 301 -2.52 -18.19 -10.96
C ALA A 301 -3.81 -17.66 -11.60
N ARG A 302 -4.44 -16.69 -10.92
CA ARG A 302 -5.63 -16.00 -11.44
C ARG A 302 -5.70 -14.56 -10.89
N PRO A 303 -6.31 -13.64 -11.64
CA PRO A 303 -6.67 -12.33 -11.08
C PRO A 303 -7.48 -12.52 -9.79
N LEU A 304 -7.18 -11.74 -8.76
CA LEU A 304 -7.98 -11.80 -7.52
C LEU A 304 -9.35 -11.16 -7.73
N PHE A 305 -9.42 -10.09 -8.53
CA PHE A 305 -10.66 -9.40 -8.89
C PHE A 305 -10.80 -9.29 -10.40
N ALA A 306 -12.04 -9.16 -10.86
CA ALA A 306 -12.33 -8.80 -12.24
C ALA A 306 -11.78 -7.39 -12.56
N LEU A 307 -11.57 -7.10 -13.84
CA LEU A 307 -11.20 -5.76 -14.29
C LEU A 307 -12.31 -4.77 -13.90
N PRO A 308 -11.96 -3.64 -13.28
CA PRO A 308 -12.92 -2.58 -13.02
C PRO A 308 -13.51 -2.03 -14.33
N ASN A 309 -14.82 -1.78 -14.34
CA ASN A 309 -15.51 -1.14 -15.45
C ASN A 309 -15.36 0.41 -15.43
N THR A 310 -14.85 0.95 -14.33
CA THR A 310 -14.64 2.39 -14.14
C THR A 310 -13.15 2.72 -14.17
N VAL A 311 -12.82 3.97 -14.46
CA VAL A 311 -11.45 4.47 -14.38
C VAL A 311 -10.95 4.38 -12.95
N THR A 312 -9.76 3.85 -12.77
CA THR A 312 -9.15 3.66 -11.45
C THR A 312 -7.65 3.94 -11.52
N ALA A 313 -7.04 4.24 -10.39
CA ALA A 313 -5.60 4.38 -10.24
C ALA A 313 -5.06 3.32 -9.26
N PRO A 314 -4.97 2.05 -9.66
CA PRO A 314 -4.63 0.96 -8.75
C PRO A 314 -3.25 1.15 -8.12
N TYR A 315 -3.10 0.71 -6.87
CA TYR A 315 -1.80 0.69 -6.20
C TYR A 315 -0.94 -0.45 -6.73
N VAL A 316 -1.51 -1.64 -6.80
CA VAL A 316 -0.89 -2.88 -7.27
C VAL A 316 -1.90 -3.74 -8.03
N TYR A 317 -1.42 -4.69 -8.80
CA TYR A 317 -2.23 -5.77 -9.38
C TYR A 317 -2.23 -6.96 -8.43
N PRO A 318 -3.37 -7.32 -7.81
CA PRO A 318 -3.46 -8.46 -6.92
C PRO A 318 -3.61 -9.76 -7.72
N LEU A 319 -2.63 -10.64 -7.61
CA LEU A 319 -2.60 -11.92 -8.29
C LEU A 319 -2.69 -13.04 -7.25
N TRP A 320 -3.73 -13.86 -7.33
CA TRP A 320 -3.78 -15.12 -6.62
C TRP A 320 -2.83 -16.12 -7.27
N VAL A 321 -1.99 -16.76 -6.46
CA VAL A 321 -1.04 -17.79 -6.90
C VAL A 321 -1.16 -18.99 -5.97
N ASP A 322 -1.33 -20.19 -6.52
CA ASP A 322 -1.55 -21.41 -5.73
C ASP A 322 -0.39 -21.71 -4.79
N ASP A 323 0.86 -21.56 -5.26
CA ASP A 323 2.09 -21.68 -4.45
C ASP A 323 2.82 -20.33 -4.36
N ALA A 324 2.12 -19.33 -3.79
CA ALA A 324 2.64 -17.98 -3.69
C ALA A 324 3.92 -17.88 -2.85
N GLN A 325 4.09 -18.74 -1.84
CA GLN A 325 5.27 -18.73 -0.99
C GLN A 325 6.55 -19.07 -1.77
N ARG A 326 6.51 -20.11 -2.61
CA ARG A 326 7.64 -20.52 -3.45
C ARG A 326 7.92 -19.45 -4.50
N VAL A 327 6.88 -18.99 -5.19
CA VAL A 327 6.99 -17.99 -6.25
C VAL A 327 7.55 -16.68 -5.68
N TYR A 328 7.05 -16.20 -4.55
CA TYR A 328 7.54 -14.99 -3.89
C TYR A 328 9.02 -15.07 -3.51
N ARG A 329 9.45 -16.19 -2.90
CA ARG A 329 10.87 -16.39 -2.54
C ARG A 329 11.78 -16.34 -3.77
N GLN A 330 11.38 -16.96 -4.88
CA GLN A 330 12.16 -16.99 -6.10
C GLN A 330 12.20 -15.62 -6.79
N LEU A 331 11.09 -14.89 -6.81
CA LEU A 331 11.05 -13.52 -7.33
C LEU A 331 11.91 -12.58 -6.49
N THR A 332 11.88 -12.70 -5.17
CA THR A 332 12.71 -11.91 -4.26
C THR A 332 14.21 -12.21 -4.46
N ALA A 333 14.58 -13.47 -4.64
CA ALA A 333 15.95 -13.87 -4.95
C ALA A 333 16.44 -13.30 -6.31
N GLN A 334 15.53 -13.10 -7.27
CA GLN A 334 15.79 -12.44 -8.55
C GLN A 334 15.71 -10.91 -8.46
N GLN A 335 15.52 -10.34 -7.27
CA GLN A 335 15.34 -8.91 -7.03
C GLN A 335 14.13 -8.30 -7.76
N MET A 336 13.12 -9.11 -8.08
CA MET A 336 11.87 -8.62 -8.66
C MET A 336 11.04 -7.87 -7.61
N PRO A 337 10.49 -6.68 -7.96
CA PRO A 337 9.76 -5.84 -7.02
C PRO A 337 8.30 -6.32 -6.88
N VAL A 338 8.09 -7.31 -6.04
CA VAL A 338 6.77 -7.87 -5.72
C VAL A 338 6.54 -7.72 -4.22
N PHE A 339 5.30 -7.43 -3.83
CA PHE A 339 4.91 -7.38 -2.43
C PHE A 339 4.02 -8.56 -2.07
N ARG A 340 3.98 -8.85 -0.77
CA ARG A 340 3.07 -9.80 -0.15
C ARG A 340 2.76 -9.33 1.26
N TRP A 341 1.50 -9.42 1.68
CA TRP A 341 1.09 -9.15 3.05
C TRP A 341 0.93 -10.46 3.81
N ASP A 342 2.04 -11.06 4.18
CA ASP A 342 2.13 -12.30 4.95
C ASP A 342 2.53 -12.06 6.44
N ARG A 343 2.84 -10.81 6.81
CA ARG A 343 3.11 -10.38 8.18
C ARG A 343 1.85 -9.78 8.79
N ILE A 344 0.95 -10.65 9.23
CA ILE A 344 -0.26 -10.26 9.95
C ILE A 344 0.08 -10.07 11.43
N TRP A 345 -0.56 -9.10 12.09
CA TRP A 345 -0.36 -8.86 13.52
C TRP A 345 -0.76 -10.10 14.32
N PRO A 346 0.01 -10.49 15.37
CA PRO A 346 -0.35 -11.62 16.21
C PRO A 346 -1.73 -11.49 16.86
N GLY A 347 -2.42 -12.61 17.06
CA GLY A 347 -3.71 -12.63 17.74
C GLY A 347 -4.94 -12.41 16.85
N VAL A 348 -4.80 -12.39 15.52
CA VAL A 348 -5.96 -12.44 14.61
C VAL A 348 -6.66 -13.79 14.76
N PRO A 349 -7.95 -13.82 15.16
CA PRO A 349 -8.68 -15.05 15.35
C PRO A 349 -9.07 -15.67 13.98
N ARG A 350 -9.32 -16.96 13.98
CA ARG A 350 -9.99 -17.60 12.83
C ARG A 350 -11.48 -17.26 12.88
N MET A 351 -12.01 -16.74 11.79
CA MET A 351 -13.42 -16.34 11.66
C MET A 351 -14.06 -17.08 10.49
N ALA A 352 -15.30 -17.51 10.66
CA ALA A 352 -16.03 -18.21 9.61
C ALA A 352 -16.29 -17.28 8.41
N GLY A 353 -16.00 -17.75 7.20
CA GLY A 353 -16.19 -16.98 5.99
C GLY A 353 -15.22 -15.81 5.79
N ASP A 354 -14.11 -15.78 6.56
CA ASP A 354 -13.05 -14.80 6.40
C ASP A 354 -12.03 -15.26 5.36
N VAL A 355 -11.86 -14.49 4.29
CA VAL A 355 -10.86 -14.76 3.25
C VAL A 355 -9.48 -14.15 3.56
N GLY A 356 -9.35 -13.37 4.61
CA GLY A 356 -8.10 -12.68 4.97
C GLY A 356 -6.89 -13.60 5.10
N PRO A 357 -6.98 -14.74 5.81
CA PRO A 357 -5.91 -15.72 5.90
C PRO A 357 -5.48 -16.29 4.54
N GLU A 358 -6.44 -16.60 3.67
CA GLU A 358 -6.15 -17.10 2.31
C GLU A 358 -5.42 -16.04 1.48
N TRP A 359 -5.84 -14.78 1.57
CA TRP A 359 -5.17 -13.68 0.86
C TRP A 359 -3.73 -13.51 1.35
N SER A 360 -3.49 -13.63 2.64
CA SER A 360 -2.14 -13.59 3.21
C SER A 360 -1.25 -14.71 2.66
N HIS A 361 -1.82 -15.89 2.41
CA HIS A 361 -1.10 -17.04 1.88
C HIS A 361 -0.90 -17.00 0.37
N HIS A 362 -1.88 -16.53 -0.39
CA HIS A 362 -1.94 -16.72 -1.83
C HIS A 362 -1.76 -15.45 -2.67
N VAL A 363 -1.98 -14.24 -2.11
CA VAL A 363 -1.97 -13.03 -2.93
C VAL A 363 -0.58 -12.42 -3.04
N LEU A 364 -0.08 -12.35 -4.28
CA LEU A 364 1.05 -11.51 -4.67
C LEU A 364 0.56 -10.15 -5.18
N GLN A 365 1.25 -9.09 -4.80
CA GLN A 365 0.94 -7.73 -5.19
C GLN A 365 1.98 -7.27 -6.21
N LEU A 366 1.63 -7.27 -7.50
CA LEU A 366 2.50 -6.84 -8.59
C LEU A 366 2.40 -5.32 -8.73
N LEU A 367 3.54 -4.65 -8.81
CA LEU A 367 3.58 -3.19 -8.89
C LEU A 367 3.01 -2.69 -10.20
N CYS A 368 2.13 -1.69 -10.16
CA CYS A 368 1.58 -1.05 -11.35
C CYS A 368 1.73 0.48 -11.35
N HIS A 369 2.67 1.03 -10.56
CA HIS A 369 2.86 2.48 -10.48
C HIS A 369 3.29 3.11 -11.82
N GLN A 370 3.01 4.39 -11.97
CA GLN A 370 3.15 5.17 -13.21
C GLN A 370 4.56 5.27 -13.78
N ASP A 371 5.60 4.92 -13.02
CA ASP A 371 6.99 5.01 -13.45
C ASP A 371 7.56 3.65 -13.91
N LEU A 372 6.68 2.65 -14.07
CA LEU A 372 6.94 1.43 -14.82
C LEU A 372 6.50 1.62 -16.27
N CYS A 373 7.39 1.29 -17.21
CA CYS A 373 7.04 1.26 -18.63
C CYS A 373 6.40 -0.11 -18.98
N PRO A 374 5.76 -0.27 -20.16
CA PRO A 374 5.18 -1.54 -20.57
C PRO A 374 6.16 -2.72 -20.52
N LYS A 375 7.43 -2.51 -20.90
CA LYS A 375 8.48 -3.54 -20.84
C LYS A 375 8.79 -3.98 -19.40
N ASP A 376 8.68 -3.08 -18.43
CA ASP A 376 8.89 -3.41 -17.02
C ASP A 376 7.75 -4.31 -16.52
N VAL A 377 6.51 -4.03 -16.92
CA VAL A 377 5.33 -4.85 -16.62
C VAL A 377 5.47 -6.24 -17.25
N ASP A 378 5.88 -6.32 -18.54
CA ASP A 378 6.14 -7.59 -19.23
C ASP A 378 7.24 -8.39 -18.54
N CYS A 379 8.29 -7.73 -18.08
CA CYS A 379 9.41 -8.35 -17.36
C CYS A 379 8.93 -9.00 -16.05
N ILE A 380 8.14 -8.27 -15.24
CA ILE A 380 7.58 -8.78 -13.99
C ILE A 380 6.61 -9.93 -14.27
N ALA A 381 5.69 -9.77 -15.22
CA ALA A 381 4.72 -10.79 -15.58
C ALA A 381 5.42 -12.08 -16.06
N SER A 382 6.39 -11.94 -16.96
CA SER A 382 7.18 -13.08 -17.48
C SER A 382 7.99 -13.77 -16.37
N ALA A 383 8.52 -13.02 -15.39
CA ALA A 383 9.21 -13.61 -14.25
C ALA A 383 8.26 -14.48 -13.41
N VAL A 384 7.03 -14.03 -13.18
CA VAL A 384 5.99 -14.83 -12.50
C VAL A 384 5.63 -16.04 -13.32
N LEU A 385 5.29 -15.88 -14.60
CA LEU A 385 4.84 -16.95 -15.49
C LEU A 385 5.83 -18.12 -15.58
N ARG A 386 7.14 -17.81 -15.64
CA ARG A 386 8.20 -18.84 -15.64
C ARG A 386 8.24 -19.69 -14.38
N LEU A 387 7.66 -19.22 -13.29
CA LEU A 387 7.63 -19.91 -12.00
C LEU A 387 6.31 -20.68 -11.77
N LEU A 388 5.31 -20.50 -12.63
CA LEU A 388 4.04 -21.23 -12.54
C LEU A 388 4.17 -22.63 -13.19
N PRO A 389 3.26 -23.56 -12.86
CA PRO A 389 3.24 -24.88 -13.47
C PRO A 389 3.07 -24.79 -15.00
N THR A 390 3.92 -25.47 -15.73
CA THR A 390 3.79 -25.58 -17.20
C THR A 390 2.50 -26.34 -17.55
N PRO A 391 1.74 -25.95 -18.58
CA PRO A 391 0.64 -26.75 -19.07
C PRO A 391 1.16 -28.16 -19.43
N GLN A 392 0.64 -29.22 -18.80
CA GLN A 392 0.91 -30.55 -19.31
C GLN A 392 0.21 -30.67 -20.67
N PRO A 393 0.89 -31.16 -21.70
CA PRO A 393 0.23 -31.44 -22.94
C PRO A 393 -0.92 -32.44 -22.65
N THR A 394 -2.11 -32.09 -23.05
CA THR A 394 -3.26 -32.98 -23.05
C THR A 394 -2.84 -34.18 -23.90
N ILE A 395 -2.54 -35.32 -23.27
CA ILE A 395 -2.42 -36.58 -23.99
C ILE A 395 -3.85 -36.93 -24.32
N ASP A 396 -4.29 -36.61 -25.53
CA ASP A 396 -5.51 -37.15 -26.11
C ASP A 396 -5.31 -38.68 -26.14
N ARG A 397 -5.91 -39.35 -25.16
CA ARG A 397 -6.05 -40.79 -25.21
C ARG A 397 -7.02 -41.10 -26.36
N PHE A 398 -6.46 -41.34 -27.51
CA PHE A 398 -7.24 -41.97 -28.57
C PHE A 398 -7.88 -43.26 -28.00
N PRO A 399 -9.20 -43.43 -28.11
CA PRO A 399 -9.80 -44.69 -27.73
C PRO A 399 -9.26 -45.76 -28.69
N LEU A 400 -8.57 -46.75 -28.14
CA LEU A 400 -8.27 -47.98 -28.88
C LEU A 400 -9.59 -48.59 -29.30
N GLN A 401 -9.92 -48.47 -30.59
CA GLN A 401 -10.97 -49.29 -31.24
C GLN A 401 -10.48 -50.74 -31.20
N HIS A 402 -11.09 -51.54 -30.36
CA HIS A 402 -10.98 -52.98 -30.44
C HIS A 402 -11.81 -53.45 -31.66
N ALA A 403 -11.11 -54.01 -32.65
CA ALA A 403 -11.68 -54.82 -33.70
C ALA A 403 -11.99 -56.22 -33.17
#